data_264505f205af74486edebebd94ae0bd3
#
_entry.id   264505f205af74486edebebd94ae0bd3
#
_cell.length_a   1.000
_cell.length_b   1.000
_cell.length_c   1.000
_cell.angle_alpha   90.00
_cell.angle_beta   90.00
_cell.angle_gamma   90.00
#
_symmetry.space_group_name_H-M   'P 1'
#
loop_
_entity.id
_entity.type
_entity.pdbx_description
1 polymer ?
#
loop_
_entity_poly.entity_id
_entity_poly.type
_entity_poly.pdbx_seq_one_letter_code
_entity_poly.pdbx_strand_id
1 'polypeptide(L)'
;MEDQRNDSPQEENVPKFRGLYRYVKIPVKVLDAIIVVCIVVILIVFALEMRNPGFNVKFDSNGGTDVPAQSHMHGQLLDEPEVPSRQGYTFIGWFKDPNCDIPWDMETDVVESDTELYAGWQKNE
;
A
#
# COMPACT_ATOMS: atom_id res chain seq x y z
N MET A 1 -24.64 56.50 49.58
CA MET A 1 -23.81 56.49 48.35
C MET A 1 -23.61 55.04 47.97
N GLU A 2 -24.47 54.58 47.15
CA GLU A 2 -24.37 53.20 46.65
C GLU A 2 -23.59 53.24 45.36
N ASP A 3 -22.39 52.68 45.43
CA ASP A 3 -21.56 52.47 44.28
C ASP A 3 -22.16 51.30 43.50
N GLN A 4 -23.02 51.63 42.55
CA GLN A 4 -23.51 50.64 41.60
C GLN A 4 -22.43 50.32 40.60
N ARG A 5 -21.54 49.44 40.98
CA ARG A 5 -20.69 48.76 40.01
C ARG A 5 -21.58 47.89 39.14
N ASN A 6 -21.93 48.44 38.03
CA ASN A 6 -22.51 47.67 36.96
C ASN A 6 -21.42 46.75 36.42
N ASP A 7 -21.26 45.64 37.12
CA ASP A 7 -20.39 44.57 36.69
C ASP A 7 -21.14 43.74 35.64
N SER A 8 -21.31 44.36 34.48
CA SER A 8 -21.77 43.63 33.32
C SER A 8 -20.64 42.67 32.94
N PRO A 9 -20.92 41.36 32.91
CA PRO A 9 -19.89 40.45 32.39
C PRO A 9 -19.55 40.90 30.98
N GLN A 10 -18.32 41.27 30.79
CA GLN A 10 -17.77 41.51 29.49
C GLN A 10 -18.07 40.27 28.66
N GLU A 11 -19.02 40.39 27.75
CA GLU A 11 -19.17 39.37 26.72
C GLU A 11 -17.88 39.31 25.96
N GLU A 12 -17.05 38.37 26.36
CA GLU A 12 -15.83 38.02 25.66
C GLU A 12 -16.20 37.84 24.19
N ASN A 13 -15.62 38.68 23.36
CA ASN A 13 -15.87 38.73 21.94
C ASN A 13 -15.31 37.45 21.32
N VAL A 14 -15.97 36.34 21.60
CA VAL A 14 -15.65 35.06 20.94
C VAL A 14 -16.03 35.25 19.49
N PRO A 15 -15.08 35.11 18.55
CA PRO A 15 -15.41 35.15 17.15
C PRO A 15 -16.43 34.06 16.86
N LYS A 16 -17.67 34.46 16.71
CA LYS A 16 -18.68 33.53 16.23
C LYS A 16 -18.28 33.14 14.82
N PHE A 17 -17.77 31.94 14.68
CA PHE A 17 -17.58 31.32 13.38
C PHE A 17 -18.97 31.11 12.71
N ARG A 18 -19.54 32.21 12.27
CA ARG A 18 -20.87 32.25 11.64
C ARG A 18 -20.82 32.04 10.12
N GLY A 19 -19.66 31.65 9.58
CA GLY A 19 -19.44 31.86 8.16
C GLY A 19 -19.90 30.76 7.21
N LEU A 20 -19.69 29.50 7.54
CA LEU A 20 -19.83 28.44 6.53
C LEU A 20 -21.20 27.74 6.50
N TYR A 21 -21.92 27.73 7.61
CA TYR A 21 -23.16 26.94 7.70
C TYR A 21 -24.45 27.76 7.54
N ARG A 22 -24.34 29.06 7.24
CA ARG A 22 -25.50 29.95 7.18
C ARG A 22 -26.44 29.70 5.99
N TYR A 23 -25.91 29.08 4.93
CA TYR A 23 -26.66 28.84 3.71
C TYR A 23 -27.19 27.41 3.56
N VAL A 24 -26.75 26.51 4.41
CA VAL A 24 -27.14 25.11 4.28
C VAL A 24 -28.12 24.75 5.38
N LYS A 25 -29.40 24.87 5.08
CA LYS A 25 -30.47 24.33 5.91
C LYS A 25 -30.61 22.83 5.68
N ILE A 26 -29.56 22.09 5.98
CA ILE A 26 -29.64 20.64 5.92
C ILE A 26 -30.17 20.16 7.26
N PRO A 27 -31.28 19.42 7.29
CA PRO A 27 -31.76 18.83 8.55
C PRO A 27 -30.70 17.83 9.05
N VAL A 28 -30.51 17.79 10.36
CA VAL A 28 -29.48 16.96 11.01
C VAL A 28 -29.54 15.50 10.55
N LYS A 29 -30.75 14.99 10.30
CA LYS A 29 -30.95 13.63 9.80
C LYS A 29 -30.33 13.38 8.42
N VAL A 30 -30.32 14.39 7.54
CA VAL A 30 -29.70 14.30 6.22
C VAL A 30 -28.17 14.35 6.34
N LEU A 31 -27.66 15.15 7.26
CA LEU A 31 -26.24 15.22 7.56
C LEU A 31 -25.71 13.88 8.07
N ASP A 32 -26.43 13.24 8.99
CA ASP A 32 -26.09 11.93 9.50
C ASP A 32 -26.08 10.87 8.38
N ALA A 33 -27.09 10.92 7.50
CA ALA A 33 -27.16 10.02 6.35
C ALA A 33 -25.95 10.19 5.42
N ILE A 34 -25.52 11.42 5.16
CA ILE A 34 -24.34 11.71 4.33
C ILE A 34 -23.09 11.17 4.99
N ILE A 35 -22.92 11.35 6.30
CA ILE A 35 -21.76 10.83 7.04
C ILE A 35 -21.70 9.29 6.96
N VAL A 36 -22.83 8.62 7.16
CA VAL A 36 -22.91 7.15 7.07
C VAL A 36 -22.55 6.68 5.65
N VAL A 37 -23.09 7.33 4.62
CA VAL A 37 -22.77 7.00 3.22
C VAL A 37 -21.28 7.20 2.94
N CYS A 38 -20.68 8.30 3.41
CA CYS A 38 -19.24 8.55 3.25
C CYS A 38 -18.40 7.47 3.92
N ILE A 39 -18.77 7.06 5.14
CA ILE A 39 -18.06 5.99 5.86
C ILE A 39 -18.16 4.67 5.09
N VAL A 40 -19.35 4.32 4.59
CA VAL A 40 -19.55 3.11 3.80
C VAL A 40 -18.71 3.14 2.52
N VAL A 41 -18.69 4.28 1.80
CA VAL A 41 -17.87 4.44 0.59
C VAL A 41 -16.38 4.29 0.92
N ILE A 42 -15.89 4.90 2.00
CA ILE A 42 -14.50 4.78 2.43
C ILE A 42 -14.16 3.32 2.75
N LEU A 43 -15.05 2.61 3.46
CA LEU A 43 -14.84 1.19 3.77
C LEU A 43 -14.82 0.31 2.51
N ILE A 44 -15.67 0.61 1.52
CA ILE A 44 -15.68 -0.12 0.24
C ILE A 44 -14.38 0.12 -0.52
N VAL A 45 -13.94 1.38 -0.63
CA VAL A 45 -12.68 1.73 -1.31
C VAL A 45 -11.51 1.04 -0.62
N PHE A 46 -11.46 1.10 0.71
CA PHE A 46 -10.42 0.43 1.51
C PHE A 46 -10.42 -1.09 1.30
N ALA A 47 -11.62 -1.72 1.28
CA ALA A 47 -11.74 -3.15 1.02
C ALA A 47 -11.30 -3.53 -0.41
N LEU A 48 -11.57 -2.65 -1.39
CA LEU A 48 -11.12 -2.87 -2.78
C LEU A 48 -9.61 -2.76 -2.90
N GLU A 49 -8.97 -1.83 -2.19
CA GLU A 49 -7.52 -1.71 -2.16
C GLU A 49 -6.86 -2.91 -1.48
N MET A 50 -7.46 -3.43 -0.41
CA MET A 50 -6.99 -4.65 0.24
C MET A 50 -7.10 -5.89 -0.66
N ARG A 51 -7.96 -5.84 -1.68
CA ARG A 51 -8.09 -6.92 -2.67
C ARG A 51 -7.06 -6.84 -3.78
N ASN A 52 -6.29 -5.76 -3.85
CA ASN A 52 -5.26 -5.64 -4.86
C ASN A 52 -4.05 -6.45 -4.38
N PRO A 53 -3.85 -7.68 -4.90
CA PRO A 53 -2.77 -8.54 -4.41
C PRO A 53 -1.39 -8.07 -4.82
N GLY A 54 -1.32 -6.91 -5.48
CA GLY A 54 -0.09 -6.43 -6.08
C GLY A 54 0.27 -7.17 -7.35
N PHE A 55 1.52 -7.04 -7.73
CA PHE A 55 2.09 -7.77 -8.86
C PHE A 55 2.61 -9.12 -8.41
N ASN A 56 2.38 -10.13 -9.24
CA ASN A 56 2.82 -11.48 -8.96
C ASN A 56 4.22 -11.70 -9.55
N VAL A 57 5.14 -12.12 -8.70
CA VAL A 57 6.50 -12.48 -9.11
C VAL A 57 6.63 -13.99 -9.02
N LYS A 58 6.79 -14.61 -10.16
CA LYS A 58 6.99 -16.06 -10.28
C LYS A 58 8.49 -16.37 -10.37
N PHE A 59 8.86 -17.46 -9.79
CA PHE A 59 10.23 -17.96 -9.83
C PHE A 59 10.27 -19.26 -10.61
N ASP A 60 10.94 -19.25 -11.76
CA ASP A 60 11.22 -20.44 -12.52
C ASP A 60 12.59 -20.97 -12.09
N SER A 61 12.60 -22.10 -11.40
CA SER A 61 13.84 -22.71 -10.92
C SER A 61 14.71 -23.30 -12.02
N ASN A 62 14.22 -23.32 -13.25
CA ASN A 62 14.97 -23.75 -14.43
C ASN A 62 15.61 -25.13 -14.26
N GLY A 63 14.81 -26.09 -13.82
CA GLY A 63 15.23 -27.45 -13.55
C GLY A 63 15.62 -27.75 -12.11
N GLY A 64 15.56 -26.78 -11.22
CA GLY A 64 15.77 -26.96 -9.78
C GLY A 64 14.46 -27.21 -9.01
N THR A 65 14.56 -27.13 -7.70
CA THR A 65 13.39 -27.26 -6.81
C THR A 65 12.45 -26.09 -6.95
N ASP A 66 11.16 -26.31 -6.73
CA ASP A 66 10.14 -25.26 -6.82
C ASP A 66 10.36 -24.16 -5.78
N VAL A 67 10.18 -22.92 -6.21
CA VAL A 67 10.24 -21.74 -5.34
C VAL A 67 8.87 -21.05 -5.39
N PRO A 68 8.25 -20.78 -4.23
CA PRO A 68 6.92 -20.16 -4.20
C PRO A 68 6.94 -18.75 -4.76
N ALA A 69 5.86 -18.39 -5.47
CA ALA A 69 5.67 -17.04 -5.98
C ALA A 69 5.45 -16.04 -4.85
N GLN A 70 5.80 -14.79 -5.09
CA GLN A 70 5.60 -13.68 -4.16
C GLN A 70 4.69 -12.63 -4.79
N SER A 71 3.99 -11.88 -3.94
CA SER A 71 3.18 -10.73 -4.37
C SER A 71 3.71 -9.46 -3.70
N HIS A 72 3.98 -8.44 -4.53
CA HIS A 72 4.53 -7.17 -4.07
C HIS A 72 3.82 -6.00 -4.72
N MET A 73 3.71 -4.89 -4.00
CA MET A 73 3.21 -3.65 -4.56
C MET A 73 4.25 -2.97 -5.44
N HIS A 74 3.78 -2.06 -6.28
CA HIS A 74 4.67 -1.28 -7.14
C HIS A 74 5.76 -0.57 -6.33
N GLY A 75 7.00 -0.73 -6.76
CA GLY A 75 8.15 -0.09 -6.12
C GLY A 75 8.72 -0.81 -4.90
N GLN A 76 8.19 -1.99 -4.56
CA GLN A 76 8.75 -2.79 -3.47
C GLN A 76 9.90 -3.69 -3.95
N LEU A 77 10.85 -3.92 -3.05
CA LEU A 77 11.87 -4.93 -3.24
C LEU A 77 11.28 -6.33 -3.01
N LEU A 78 11.87 -7.34 -3.64
CA LEU A 78 11.52 -8.73 -3.36
C LEU A 78 12.03 -9.16 -1.97
N ASP A 79 11.25 -10.02 -1.32
CA ASP A 79 11.78 -10.79 -0.21
C ASP A 79 12.75 -11.84 -0.74
N GLU A 80 13.79 -12.13 0.03
CA GLU A 80 14.77 -13.13 -0.40
C GLU A 80 14.09 -14.50 -0.55
N PRO A 81 14.01 -15.05 -1.79
CA PRO A 81 13.37 -16.35 -2.00
C PRO A 81 14.27 -17.50 -1.52
N GLU A 82 13.64 -18.65 -1.34
CA GLU A 82 14.41 -19.87 -1.06
C GLU A 82 15.40 -20.14 -2.19
N VAL A 83 16.60 -20.54 -1.81
CA VAL A 83 17.61 -20.97 -2.77
C VAL A 83 17.21 -22.32 -3.33
N PRO A 84 16.91 -22.42 -4.65
CA PRO A 84 16.58 -23.70 -5.24
C PRO A 84 17.81 -24.61 -5.29
N SER A 85 17.59 -25.89 -5.38
CA SER A 85 18.66 -26.87 -5.55
C SER A 85 18.47 -27.66 -6.83
N ARG A 86 19.57 -27.95 -7.48
CA ARG A 86 19.60 -28.78 -8.69
C ARG A 86 20.84 -29.68 -8.65
N GLN A 87 20.59 -30.96 -8.78
CA GLN A 87 21.69 -31.95 -8.72
C GLN A 87 22.72 -31.72 -9.83
N GLY A 88 23.97 -31.62 -9.45
CA GLY A 88 25.06 -31.38 -10.39
C GLY A 88 25.28 -29.91 -10.77
N TYR A 89 24.56 -29.01 -10.16
CA TYR A 89 24.62 -27.57 -10.45
C TYR A 89 24.70 -26.74 -9.18
N THR A 90 25.30 -25.56 -9.31
CA THR A 90 25.32 -24.53 -8.25
C THR A 90 24.49 -23.34 -8.66
N PHE A 91 23.59 -22.89 -7.77
CA PHE A 91 22.76 -21.71 -8.00
C PHE A 91 23.63 -20.44 -7.99
N ILE A 92 23.49 -19.61 -9.03
CA ILE A 92 24.27 -18.38 -9.18
C ILE A 92 23.45 -17.09 -9.08
N GLY A 93 22.13 -17.16 -9.02
CA GLY A 93 21.26 -16.01 -8.84
C GLY A 93 19.99 -16.08 -9.69
N TRP A 94 19.17 -15.05 -9.54
CA TRP A 94 17.94 -14.88 -10.29
C TRP A 94 18.15 -13.90 -11.45
N PHE A 95 17.52 -14.18 -12.59
CA PHE A 95 17.66 -13.43 -13.82
C PHE A 95 16.30 -13.01 -14.36
N LYS A 96 16.26 -11.87 -15.08
CA LYS A 96 15.04 -11.32 -15.67
C LYS A 96 14.62 -12.05 -16.95
N ASP A 97 15.53 -12.76 -17.59
CA ASP A 97 15.33 -13.43 -18.87
C ASP A 97 15.64 -14.92 -18.78
N PRO A 98 15.02 -15.77 -19.64
CA PRO A 98 15.25 -17.20 -19.61
C PRO A 98 16.69 -17.61 -20.01
N ASN A 99 17.40 -16.74 -20.72
CA ASN A 99 18.80 -16.97 -21.11
C ASN A 99 19.79 -16.64 -19.98
N CYS A 100 19.32 -16.07 -18.89
CA CYS A 100 20.14 -15.66 -17.74
C CYS A 100 21.24 -14.66 -18.11
N ASP A 101 20.90 -13.69 -18.97
CA ASP A 101 21.82 -12.62 -19.38
C ASP A 101 21.67 -11.38 -18.51
N ILE A 102 20.47 -11.10 -17.97
CA ILE A 102 20.14 -9.89 -17.21
C ILE A 102 19.85 -10.29 -15.77
N PRO A 103 20.81 -10.09 -14.84
CA PRO A 103 20.58 -10.44 -13.44
C PRO A 103 19.56 -9.53 -12.77
N TRP A 104 18.81 -10.11 -11.85
CA TRP A 104 17.95 -9.36 -10.92
C TRP A 104 18.75 -9.02 -9.67
N ASP A 105 18.81 -7.73 -9.34
CA ASP A 105 19.48 -7.25 -8.13
C ASP A 105 18.45 -7.16 -6.99
N MET A 106 18.58 -8.02 -6.00
CA MET A 106 17.67 -8.07 -4.85
C MET A 106 17.70 -6.80 -4.00
N GLU A 107 18.78 -6.03 -4.07
CA GLU A 107 18.95 -4.82 -3.26
C GLU A 107 18.42 -3.57 -3.95
N THR A 108 18.40 -3.53 -5.26
CA THR A 108 18.05 -2.31 -6.02
C THR A 108 16.88 -2.47 -6.95
N ASP A 109 16.63 -3.65 -7.51
CA ASP A 109 15.52 -3.86 -8.44
C ASP A 109 14.20 -3.95 -7.69
N VAL A 110 13.20 -3.23 -8.17
CA VAL A 110 11.87 -3.16 -7.58
C VAL A 110 10.82 -3.75 -8.50
N VAL A 111 9.72 -4.21 -7.92
CA VAL A 111 8.60 -4.77 -8.67
C VAL A 111 7.78 -3.62 -9.28
N GLU A 112 7.61 -3.63 -10.60
CA GLU A 112 6.82 -2.62 -11.34
C GLU A 112 5.63 -3.23 -12.09
N SER A 113 5.66 -4.54 -12.31
CA SER A 113 4.65 -5.31 -13.02
C SER A 113 4.77 -6.78 -12.65
N ASP A 114 3.82 -7.59 -13.14
CA ASP A 114 3.97 -9.04 -13.06
C ASP A 114 5.30 -9.46 -13.69
N THR A 115 6.07 -10.21 -12.95
CA THR A 115 7.45 -10.55 -13.32
C THR A 115 7.67 -12.04 -13.17
N GLU A 116 8.46 -12.59 -14.07
CA GLU A 116 8.95 -13.95 -13.96
C GLU A 116 10.49 -13.92 -13.91
N LEU A 117 11.04 -14.53 -12.88
CA LEU A 117 12.50 -14.63 -12.69
C LEU A 117 12.95 -16.06 -12.93
N TYR A 118 14.15 -16.19 -13.45
CA TYR A 118 14.73 -17.48 -13.84
C TYR A 118 15.99 -17.74 -13.03
N ALA A 119 16.10 -18.95 -12.51
CA ALA A 119 17.30 -19.37 -11.79
C ALA A 119 18.47 -19.60 -12.75
N GLY A 120 19.60 -19.04 -12.43
CA GLY A 120 20.85 -19.32 -13.12
C GLY A 120 21.62 -20.45 -12.45
N TRP A 121 22.22 -21.31 -13.25
CA TRP A 121 22.92 -22.48 -12.78
C TRP A 121 24.33 -22.57 -13.41
N GLN A 122 25.27 -22.94 -12.56
CA GLN A 122 26.61 -23.30 -13.00
C GLN A 122 26.81 -24.80 -12.83
N LYS A 123 27.21 -25.47 -13.89
CA LYS A 123 27.48 -26.91 -13.83
C LYS A 123 28.71 -27.17 -12.94
N ASN A 124 28.56 -28.09 -12.00
CA ASN A 124 29.65 -28.55 -11.15
C ASN A 124 30.57 -29.46 -11.96
N GLU A 125 31.85 -29.31 -11.78
CA GLU A 125 32.84 -30.20 -12.36
C GLU A 125 33.04 -31.43 -11.48
#